data_1b7e4bb679ccc51465e64b8762ca0dd9
#
_entry.id   1b7e4bb679ccc51465e64b8762ca0dd9
#
_cell.length_a   1.000
_cell.length_b   1.000
_cell.length_c   1.000
_cell.angle_alpha   90.00
_cell.angle_beta   90.00
_cell.angle_gamma   90.00
#
_symmetry.space_group_name_H-M   'P 1'
#
loop_
_entity.id
_entity.type
_entity.pdbx_description
1 polymer ?
#
loop_
_entity_poly.entity_id
_entity_poly.type
_entity_poly.pdbx_seq_one_letter_code
_entity_poly.pdbx_strand_id
1 'polypeptide(L)'
;SYIEPYQGAATGVGGILRDVFTMGARPIAAMNSLSFGEKDHAKTRQLVHGVVEGVGGYGNCFGVPTVGGEVRFHPAYNGNCLVNAFAAGLADSDKIFYSAASGIGRPVVYLGAKTGRDGVGGATMASAEFDESIEEKRPTVQVGDPFTEKRLMEATLELMATGAVISI
;
A
#
# COMPACT_ATOMS: atom_id res chain seq x y z
N SER A 1 -3.36 -6.44 8.38
CA SER A 1 -2.14 -7.32 8.49
C SER A 1 -2.32 -8.48 9.47
N TYR A 2 -3.21 -8.39 10.47
CA TYR A 2 -3.38 -9.48 11.46
C TYR A 2 -3.94 -10.77 10.85
N ILE A 3 -4.93 -10.67 9.95
CA ILE A 3 -5.61 -11.82 9.31
C ILE A 3 -4.75 -12.40 8.20
N GLU A 4 -4.30 -11.53 7.31
CA GLU A 4 -3.43 -11.82 6.17
C GLU A 4 -2.22 -10.88 6.21
N PRO A 5 -1.16 -11.25 6.94
CA PRO A 5 -0.03 -10.35 7.14
C PRO A 5 0.70 -10.02 5.83
N TYR A 6 0.81 -10.97 4.92
CA TYR A 6 1.42 -10.76 3.60
C TYR A 6 0.62 -9.73 2.80
N GLN A 7 -0.66 -10.00 2.53
CA GLN A 7 -1.49 -9.11 1.70
C GLN A 7 -1.74 -7.76 2.36
N GLY A 8 -1.96 -7.74 3.67
CA GLY A 8 -2.18 -6.50 4.40
C GLY A 8 -0.96 -5.57 4.39
N ALA A 9 0.24 -6.11 4.47
CA ALA A 9 1.48 -5.34 4.35
C ALA A 9 1.77 -4.93 2.89
N ALA A 10 1.58 -5.85 1.94
CA ALA A 10 1.76 -5.62 0.51
C ALA A 10 0.88 -4.48 0.01
N THR A 11 -0.42 -4.51 0.33
CA THR A 11 -1.37 -3.44 -0.06
C THR A 11 -1.07 -2.11 0.62
N GLY A 12 -0.52 -2.13 1.83
CA GLY A 12 -0.05 -0.92 2.50
C GLY A 12 1.10 -0.25 1.75
N VAL A 13 2.06 -1.03 1.27
CA VAL A 13 3.15 -0.51 0.42
C VAL A 13 2.61 0.01 -0.91
N GLY A 14 1.73 -0.72 -1.58
CA GLY A 14 1.13 -0.28 -2.83
C GLY A 14 0.35 1.03 -2.67
N GLY A 15 -0.45 1.14 -1.61
CA GLY A 15 -1.21 2.37 -1.33
C GLY A 15 -0.34 3.61 -1.18
N ILE A 16 0.75 3.52 -0.41
CA ILE A 16 1.64 4.68 -0.22
C ILE A 16 2.47 5.01 -1.48
N LEU A 17 2.86 4.01 -2.26
CA LEU A 17 3.52 4.25 -3.55
C LEU A 17 2.59 4.95 -4.54
N ARG A 18 1.30 4.59 -4.52
CA ARG A 18 0.28 5.25 -5.33
C ARG A 18 0.12 6.72 -5.00
N ASP A 19 0.03 7.06 -3.73
CA ASP A 19 -0.05 8.45 -3.28
C ASP A 19 1.12 9.29 -3.78
N VAL A 20 2.30 8.70 -3.89
CA VAL A 20 3.50 9.38 -4.40
C VAL A 20 3.40 9.60 -5.91
N PHE A 21 3.12 8.55 -6.71
CA PHE A 21 3.16 8.74 -8.16
C PHE A 21 1.94 9.47 -8.73
N THR A 22 0.79 9.46 -8.06
CA THR A 22 -0.35 10.28 -8.47
C THR A 22 -0.12 11.77 -8.28
N MET A 23 0.85 12.18 -7.46
CA MET A 23 1.32 13.58 -7.40
C MET A 23 2.27 13.96 -8.55
N GLY A 24 2.61 13.06 -9.45
CA GLY A 24 3.61 13.25 -10.48
C GLY A 24 5.04 12.96 -10.02
N ALA A 25 5.22 12.48 -8.79
CA ALA A 25 6.52 12.15 -8.24
C ALA A 25 6.89 10.70 -8.55
N ARG A 26 8.10 10.46 -9.02
CA ARG A 26 8.61 9.08 -9.17
C ARG A 26 9.08 8.55 -7.83
N PRO A 27 8.49 7.44 -7.32
CA PRO A 27 8.96 6.80 -6.10
C PRO A 27 10.41 6.28 -6.25
N ILE A 28 11.26 6.58 -5.28
CA ILE A 28 12.69 6.23 -5.29
C ILE A 28 13.15 5.47 -4.04
N ALA A 29 12.42 5.57 -2.96
CA ALA A 29 12.77 4.94 -1.69
C ALA A 29 11.55 4.59 -0.88
N ALA A 30 11.63 3.49 -0.14
CA ALA A 30 10.66 3.07 0.86
C ALA A 30 11.34 2.83 2.21
N MET A 31 10.57 3.02 3.29
CA MET A 31 10.96 2.66 4.65
C MET A 31 9.73 2.12 5.38
N ASN A 32 9.96 1.42 6.48
CA ASN A 32 8.86 0.90 7.29
C ASN A 32 9.18 1.04 8.78
N SER A 33 8.16 1.36 9.57
CA SER A 33 8.18 1.22 11.02
C SER A 33 7.23 0.10 11.40
N LEU A 34 7.79 -1.02 11.87
CA LEU A 34 7.07 -2.25 12.15
C LEU A 34 7.05 -2.50 13.65
N SER A 35 5.86 -2.76 14.21
CA SER A 35 5.71 -3.10 15.63
C SER A 35 4.96 -4.42 15.76
N PHE A 36 5.56 -5.34 16.51
CA PHE A 36 5.04 -6.68 16.74
C PHE A 36 4.91 -6.97 18.23
N GLY A 37 4.16 -7.99 18.57
CA GLY A 37 4.08 -8.54 19.93
C GLY A 37 5.40 -9.10 20.43
N GLU A 38 5.38 -9.62 21.66
CA GLU A 38 6.54 -10.28 22.25
C GLU A 38 7.03 -11.43 21.37
N LYS A 39 8.34 -11.67 21.36
CA LYS A 39 8.98 -12.64 20.44
C LYS A 39 8.51 -14.08 20.67
N ASP A 40 8.11 -14.41 21.87
CA ASP A 40 7.60 -15.70 22.32
C ASP A 40 6.07 -15.83 22.22
N HIS A 41 5.35 -14.75 21.89
CA HIS A 41 3.92 -14.81 21.64
C HIS A 41 3.60 -15.65 20.40
N ALA A 42 2.61 -16.52 20.50
CA ALA A 42 2.31 -17.58 19.53
C ALA A 42 2.17 -17.11 18.06
N LYS A 43 1.61 -15.91 17.83
CA LYS A 43 1.39 -15.37 16.47
C LYS A 43 2.53 -14.48 15.96
N THR A 44 3.44 -14.00 16.82
CA THR A 44 4.43 -12.98 16.42
C THR A 44 5.30 -13.46 15.27
N ARG A 45 5.78 -14.70 15.31
CA ARG A 45 6.63 -15.26 14.23
C ARG A 45 5.92 -15.25 12.87
N GLN A 46 4.66 -15.66 12.84
CA GLN A 46 3.85 -15.68 11.62
C GLN A 46 3.61 -14.27 11.08
N LEU A 47 3.29 -13.33 11.98
CA LEU A 47 3.05 -11.93 11.60
C LEU A 47 4.31 -11.28 11.04
N VAL A 48 5.46 -11.45 11.70
CA VAL A 48 6.76 -10.93 11.22
C VAL A 48 7.07 -11.48 9.83
N HIS A 49 6.97 -12.79 9.65
CA HIS A 49 7.27 -13.46 8.38
C HIS A 49 6.38 -12.91 7.24
N GLY A 50 5.06 -12.93 7.43
CA GLY A 50 4.14 -12.47 6.40
C GLY A 50 4.26 -10.97 6.09
N VAL A 51 4.45 -10.11 7.12
CA VAL A 51 4.64 -8.68 6.92
C VAL A 51 5.93 -8.39 6.14
N VAL A 52 7.05 -9.01 6.54
CA VAL A 52 8.34 -8.79 5.86
C VAL A 52 8.30 -9.28 4.42
N GLU A 53 7.72 -10.45 4.16
CA GLU A 53 7.53 -10.95 2.80
C GLU A 53 6.60 -10.06 1.96
N GLY A 54 5.51 -9.58 2.54
CA GLY A 54 4.57 -8.69 1.85
C GLY A 54 5.21 -7.36 1.46
N VAL A 55 5.93 -6.72 2.39
CA VAL A 55 6.67 -5.48 2.15
C VAL A 55 7.76 -5.70 1.09
N GLY A 56 8.59 -6.72 1.28
CA GLY A 56 9.71 -7.01 0.40
C GLY A 56 9.27 -7.44 -1.00
N GLY A 57 8.27 -8.32 -1.10
CA GLY A 57 7.74 -8.80 -2.37
C GLY A 57 7.12 -7.69 -3.20
N TYR A 58 6.37 -6.79 -2.56
CA TYR A 58 5.78 -5.64 -3.26
C TYR A 58 6.84 -4.66 -3.74
N GLY A 59 7.71 -4.22 -2.84
CA GLY A 59 8.77 -3.25 -3.18
C GLY A 59 9.73 -3.78 -4.24
N ASN A 60 10.08 -5.06 -4.18
CA ASN A 60 10.97 -5.70 -5.15
C ASN A 60 10.34 -5.78 -6.54
N CYS A 61 9.09 -6.22 -6.64
CA CYS A 61 8.37 -6.27 -7.93
C CYS A 61 8.14 -4.87 -8.49
N PHE A 62 7.80 -3.90 -7.66
CA PHE A 62 7.61 -2.51 -8.05
C PHE A 62 8.93 -1.82 -8.43
N GLY A 63 10.05 -2.27 -7.89
CA GLY A 63 11.38 -1.75 -8.17
C GLY A 63 11.75 -0.53 -7.34
N VAL A 64 11.18 -0.38 -6.14
CA VAL A 64 11.52 0.67 -5.18
C VAL A 64 12.26 0.06 -3.99
N PRO A 65 13.51 0.44 -3.72
CA PRO A 65 14.29 -0.15 -2.64
C PRO A 65 13.79 0.28 -1.27
N THR A 66 13.78 -0.64 -0.32
CA THR A 66 13.66 -0.32 1.11
C THR A 66 15.03 0.11 1.62
N VAL A 67 15.21 1.39 1.93
CA VAL A 67 16.50 2.00 2.28
C VAL A 67 16.72 2.12 3.78
N GLY A 68 15.69 1.84 4.59
CA GLY A 68 15.79 1.92 6.05
C GLY A 68 14.49 1.52 6.72
N GLY A 69 14.43 1.74 8.02
CA GLY A 69 13.26 1.46 8.84
C GLY A 69 13.63 0.98 10.24
N GLU A 70 12.62 0.52 10.96
CA GLU A 70 12.78 0.00 12.31
C GLU A 70 11.81 -1.15 12.58
N VAL A 71 12.19 -2.02 13.50
CA VAL A 71 11.35 -3.11 14.02
C VAL A 71 11.36 -3.06 15.53
N ARG A 72 10.16 -3.08 16.14
CA ARG A 72 9.97 -3.06 17.58
C ARG A 72 9.15 -4.27 18.03
N PHE A 73 9.44 -4.74 19.25
CA PHE A 73 8.66 -5.79 19.91
C PHE A 73 8.16 -5.27 21.26
N HIS A 74 6.85 -5.36 21.49
CA HIS A 74 6.26 -4.87 22.73
C HIS A 74 4.93 -5.59 23.02
N PRO A 75 4.62 -5.94 24.27
CA PRO A 75 3.40 -6.68 24.65
C PRO A 75 2.10 -6.05 24.14
N ALA A 76 2.03 -4.73 24.03
CA ALA A 76 0.86 -4.03 23.51
C ALA A 76 0.45 -4.44 22.10
N TYR A 77 1.34 -5.08 21.34
CA TYR A 77 1.08 -5.57 19.98
C TYR A 77 0.86 -7.08 19.90
N ASN A 78 0.70 -7.78 21.02
CA ASN A 78 0.47 -9.23 21.03
C ASN A 78 -0.80 -9.66 20.28
N GLY A 79 -1.83 -8.84 20.32
CA GLY A 79 -3.10 -9.11 19.61
C GLY A 79 -3.13 -8.59 18.17
N ASN A 80 -2.25 -7.64 17.81
CA ASN A 80 -2.24 -7.04 16.48
C ASN A 80 -0.91 -6.33 16.21
N CYS A 81 -0.33 -6.56 15.05
CA CYS A 81 0.87 -5.86 14.61
C CYS A 81 0.52 -4.48 14.01
N LEU A 82 1.47 -3.56 14.07
CA LEU A 82 1.38 -2.27 13.41
C LEU A 82 2.41 -2.19 12.28
N VAL A 83 1.93 -1.88 11.08
CA VAL A 83 2.76 -1.71 9.88
C VAL A 83 2.57 -0.28 9.37
N ASN A 84 3.59 0.55 9.52
CA ASN A 84 3.63 1.87 8.94
C ASN A 84 4.59 1.86 7.75
N ALA A 85 4.04 2.04 6.55
CA ALA A 85 4.82 2.19 5.33
C ALA A 85 5.07 3.67 5.04
N PHE A 86 6.26 3.96 4.55
CA PHE A 86 6.68 5.27 4.07
C PHE A 86 7.27 5.13 2.68
N ALA A 87 6.95 6.07 1.79
CA ALA A 87 7.58 6.18 0.49
C ALA A 87 8.03 7.63 0.23
N ALA A 88 9.13 7.78 -0.46
CA ALA A 88 9.61 9.05 -0.96
C ALA A 88 9.72 9.01 -2.48
N GLY A 89 9.40 10.14 -3.11
CA GLY A 89 9.53 10.32 -4.55
C GLY A 89 10.14 11.67 -4.90
N LEU A 90 10.53 11.82 -6.14
CA LEU A 90 11.05 13.07 -6.69
C LEU A 90 10.09 13.62 -7.74
N ALA A 91 9.80 14.90 -7.64
CA ALA A 91 9.07 15.66 -8.62
C ALA A 91 9.67 17.07 -8.78
N ASP A 92 9.49 17.66 -9.94
CA ASP A 92 9.75 19.10 -10.11
C ASP A 92 8.68 19.89 -9.38
N SER A 93 9.06 20.93 -8.64
CA SER A 93 8.14 21.67 -7.78
C SER A 93 7.02 22.40 -8.55
N ASP A 94 7.22 22.67 -9.81
CA ASP A 94 6.26 23.29 -10.74
C ASP A 94 5.40 22.27 -11.51
N LYS A 95 5.62 20.97 -11.30
CA LYS A 95 4.92 19.86 -11.96
C LYS A 95 4.18 18.93 -11.00
N ILE A 96 3.76 19.45 -9.87
CA ILE A 96 2.98 18.66 -8.89
C ILE A 96 1.51 18.68 -9.30
N PHE A 97 0.93 17.48 -9.38
CA PHE A 97 -0.49 17.28 -9.62
C PHE A 97 -1.27 17.27 -8.30
N TYR A 98 -2.44 17.89 -8.34
CA TYR A 98 -3.34 17.94 -7.18
C TYR A 98 -4.63 17.18 -7.48
N SER A 99 -5.15 16.49 -6.48
CA SER A 99 -6.46 15.86 -6.54
C SER A 99 -7.55 16.93 -6.45
N ALA A 100 -8.08 17.32 -7.59
CA ALA A 100 -9.12 18.34 -7.68
C ALA A 100 -10.10 17.99 -8.80
N ALA A 101 -11.40 18.14 -8.55
CA ALA A 101 -12.43 17.99 -9.56
C ALA A 101 -12.48 19.24 -10.45
N SER A 102 -11.47 19.46 -11.28
CA SER A 102 -11.33 20.60 -12.16
C SER A 102 -11.66 20.26 -13.62
N GLY A 103 -12.03 21.27 -14.41
CA GLY A 103 -12.34 21.08 -15.82
C GLY A 103 -13.76 20.61 -16.10
N ILE A 104 -14.75 21.44 -15.81
CA ILE A 104 -16.16 21.15 -16.08
C ILE A 104 -16.36 20.71 -17.53
N GLY A 105 -17.05 19.57 -17.73
CA GLY A 105 -17.31 18.97 -19.05
C GLY A 105 -16.17 18.11 -19.60
N ARG A 106 -15.06 17.98 -18.91
CA ARG A 106 -13.96 17.10 -19.30
C ARG A 106 -14.26 15.63 -18.89
N PRO A 107 -13.74 14.64 -19.66
CA PRO A 107 -13.92 13.25 -19.32
C PRO A 107 -13.13 12.86 -18.07
N VAL A 108 -13.71 12.01 -17.23
CA VAL A 108 -13.03 11.28 -16.18
C VAL A 108 -12.64 9.92 -16.72
N VAL A 109 -11.35 9.60 -16.67
CA VAL A 109 -10.81 8.33 -17.17
C VAL A 109 -10.38 7.48 -15.99
N TYR A 110 -10.93 6.28 -15.86
CA TYR A 110 -10.55 5.29 -14.87
C TYR A 110 -9.55 4.30 -15.47
N LEU A 111 -8.35 4.24 -14.87
CA LEU A 111 -7.26 3.37 -15.30
C LEU A 111 -6.93 2.36 -14.21
N GLY A 112 -6.72 1.11 -14.59
CA GLY A 112 -6.31 0.05 -13.66
C GLY A 112 -6.72 -1.34 -14.13
N ALA A 113 -6.45 -2.34 -13.31
CA ALA A 113 -6.89 -3.70 -13.52
C ALA A 113 -8.39 -3.85 -13.25
N LYS A 114 -9.01 -4.88 -13.82
CA LYS A 114 -10.37 -5.27 -13.41
C LYS A 114 -10.35 -5.71 -11.96
N THR A 115 -11.15 -5.07 -11.13
CA THR A 115 -11.34 -5.46 -9.73
C THR A 115 -12.31 -6.63 -9.64
N GLY A 116 -11.94 -7.63 -8.83
CA GLY A 116 -12.83 -8.72 -8.44
C GLY A 116 -13.70 -8.34 -7.24
N ARG A 117 -14.24 -9.36 -6.58
CA ARG A 117 -14.96 -9.20 -5.31
C ARG A 117 -14.04 -9.18 -4.11
N ASP A 118 -12.76 -9.52 -4.31
CA ASP A 118 -11.74 -9.49 -3.27
C ASP A 118 -11.52 -8.05 -2.78
N GLY A 119 -11.38 -7.89 -1.48
CA GLY A 119 -11.16 -6.60 -0.86
C GLY A 119 -12.41 -5.73 -0.69
N VAL A 120 -13.59 -6.20 -1.06
CA VAL A 120 -14.85 -5.50 -0.79
C VAL A 120 -15.04 -5.39 0.72
N GLY A 121 -15.09 -4.15 1.23
CA GLY A 121 -15.18 -3.89 2.68
C GLY A 121 -13.84 -3.93 3.43
N GLY A 122 -12.71 -4.10 2.74
CA GLY A 122 -11.38 -4.18 3.37
C GLY A 122 -11.02 -2.93 4.19
N ALA A 123 -11.37 -1.75 3.73
CA ALA A 123 -11.17 -0.50 4.47
C ALA A 123 -11.99 -0.44 5.76
N THR A 124 -13.23 -0.91 5.73
CA THR A 124 -14.09 -0.99 6.92
C THR A 124 -13.53 -1.98 7.94
N MET A 125 -13.00 -3.10 7.47
CA MET A 125 -12.39 -4.12 8.32
C MET A 125 -11.12 -3.61 9.01
N ALA A 126 -10.37 -2.70 8.39
CA ALA A 126 -9.18 -2.10 8.99
C ALA A 126 -9.49 -1.29 10.26
N SER A 127 -10.73 -0.82 10.42
CA SER A 127 -11.22 -0.04 11.57
C SER A 127 -12.08 -0.86 12.54
N ALA A 128 -12.29 -2.14 12.29
CA ALA A 128 -13.11 -3.00 13.13
C ALA A 128 -12.32 -3.58 14.31
N GLU A 129 -13.00 -3.79 15.43
CA GLU A 129 -12.45 -4.61 16.51
C GLU A 129 -12.39 -6.08 16.07
N PHE A 130 -11.35 -6.78 16.51
CA PHE A 130 -11.11 -8.15 16.13
C PHE A 130 -11.75 -9.11 17.13
N ASP A 131 -12.68 -9.92 16.66
CA ASP A 131 -13.36 -10.98 17.40
C ASP A 131 -13.11 -12.39 16.79
N GLU A 132 -13.69 -13.43 17.38
CA GLU A 132 -13.51 -14.81 16.91
C GLU A 132 -14.07 -15.08 15.49
N SER A 133 -14.92 -14.19 14.95
CA SER A 133 -15.50 -14.30 13.60
C SER A 133 -14.56 -13.82 12.49
N ILE A 134 -13.35 -13.43 12.82
CA ILE A 134 -12.37 -12.81 11.91
C ILE A 134 -11.94 -13.72 10.77
N GLU A 135 -11.81 -15.02 11.00
CA GLU A 135 -11.37 -15.95 9.95
C GLU A 135 -12.38 -16.07 8.81
N GLU A 136 -13.65 -15.88 9.09
CA GLU A 136 -14.72 -15.83 8.07
C GLU A 136 -14.61 -14.61 7.16
N LYS A 137 -13.93 -13.54 7.63
CA LYS A 137 -13.72 -12.29 6.88
C LYS A 137 -12.48 -12.32 5.99
N ARG A 138 -11.71 -13.39 5.99
CA ARG A 138 -10.49 -13.54 5.19
C ARG A 138 -10.69 -13.28 3.68
N PRO A 139 -11.80 -13.67 3.04
CA PRO A 139 -12.06 -13.37 1.64
C PRO A 139 -12.23 -11.87 1.33
N THR A 140 -12.44 -11.03 2.34
CA THR A 140 -12.56 -9.58 2.18
C THR A 140 -11.23 -8.85 2.16
N VAL A 141 -10.11 -9.56 2.37
CA VAL A 141 -8.77 -8.97 2.33
C VAL A 141 -8.43 -8.58 0.89
N GLN A 142 -8.00 -7.35 0.73
CA GLN A 142 -7.55 -6.85 -0.56
C GLN A 142 -6.26 -7.53 -0.98
N VAL A 143 -6.21 -7.99 -2.24
CA VAL A 143 -5.01 -8.56 -2.87
C VAL A 143 -4.34 -7.48 -3.70
N GLY A 144 -3.07 -7.20 -3.40
CA GLY A 144 -2.26 -6.24 -4.17
C GLY A 144 -1.59 -6.92 -5.37
N ASP A 145 -1.57 -6.22 -6.50
CA ASP A 145 -0.83 -6.64 -7.70
C ASP A 145 0.29 -5.62 -8.01
N PRO A 146 1.50 -5.86 -7.50
CA PRO A 146 2.61 -4.92 -7.68
C PRO A 146 3.08 -4.82 -9.13
N PHE A 147 2.91 -5.87 -9.94
CA PHE A 147 3.29 -5.83 -11.35
C PHE A 147 2.36 -4.91 -12.14
N THR A 148 1.06 -5.06 -11.99
CA THR A 148 0.09 -4.19 -12.65
C THR A 148 0.22 -2.75 -12.15
N GLU A 149 0.43 -2.54 -10.86
CA GLU A 149 0.61 -1.20 -10.30
C GLU A 149 1.91 -0.54 -10.79
N LYS A 150 2.99 -1.29 -10.94
CA LYS A 150 4.22 -0.78 -11.57
C LYS A 150 3.97 -0.28 -12.98
N ARG A 151 3.26 -1.04 -13.80
CA ARG A 151 2.89 -0.62 -15.16
C ARG A 151 1.97 0.60 -15.15
N LEU A 152 1.04 0.65 -14.23
CA LEU A 152 0.16 1.79 -14.04
C LEU A 152 0.94 3.05 -13.69
N MET A 153 1.91 2.97 -12.79
CA MET A 153 2.79 4.08 -12.45
C MET A 153 3.54 4.62 -13.66
N GLU A 154 4.20 3.75 -14.43
CA GLU A 154 4.97 4.18 -15.61
C GLU A 154 4.05 4.87 -16.63
N ALA A 155 2.91 4.27 -16.95
CA ALA A 155 1.94 4.85 -17.86
C ALA A 155 1.37 6.18 -17.37
N THR A 156 1.10 6.29 -16.07
CA THR A 156 0.57 7.51 -15.46
C THR A 156 1.59 8.65 -15.52
N LEU A 157 2.84 8.40 -15.16
CA LEU A 157 3.89 9.41 -15.22
C LEU A 157 4.18 9.87 -16.66
N GLU A 158 4.17 8.95 -17.62
CA GLU A 158 4.29 9.30 -19.04
C GLU A 158 3.11 10.15 -19.52
N LEU A 159 1.88 9.76 -19.16
CA LEU A 159 0.68 10.52 -19.52
C LEU A 159 0.68 11.93 -18.91
N MET A 160 1.08 12.06 -17.64
CA MET A 160 1.23 13.35 -16.98
C MET A 160 2.24 14.26 -17.70
N ALA A 161 3.35 13.69 -18.18
CA ALA A 161 4.38 14.44 -18.90
C ALA A 161 3.89 15.03 -20.24
N THR A 162 2.80 14.51 -20.81
CA THR A 162 2.20 15.06 -22.04
C THR A 162 1.45 16.37 -21.84
N GLY A 163 1.12 16.73 -20.60
CA GLY A 163 0.27 17.88 -20.27
C GLY A 163 -1.23 17.66 -20.54
N ALA A 164 -1.65 16.43 -20.92
CA ALA A 164 -3.05 16.11 -21.19
C ALA A 164 -3.88 15.92 -19.92
N VAL A 165 -3.24 15.62 -18.79
CA VAL A 165 -3.89 15.42 -17.50
C VAL A 165 -4.02 16.77 -16.79
N ILE A 166 -5.23 17.07 -16.30
CA ILE A 166 -5.50 18.30 -15.56
C ILE A 166 -5.44 18.02 -14.05
N SER A 167 -5.92 16.85 -13.65
CA SER A 167 -6.04 16.44 -12.25
C SER A 167 -6.07 14.92 -12.17
N ILE A 168 -5.63 14.39 -11.03
CA ILE A 168 -5.57 12.95 -10.78
C ILE A 168 -5.94 12.66 -9.32
#